data_0e6044e3e225374a4c9aa6cabf558b18
#
_entry.id   0e6044e3e225374a4c9aa6cabf558b18
#
_cell.length_a   1.000
_cell.length_b   1.000
_cell.length_c   1.000
_cell.angle_alpha   90.00
_cell.angle_beta   90.00
_cell.angle_gamma   90.00
#
_symmetry.space_group_name_H-M   'P 1'
#
loop_
_entity.id
_entity.type
_entity.pdbx_description
1 polymer ?
#
loop_
_entity_poly.entity_id
_entity_poly.type
_entity_poly.pdbx_seq_one_letter_code
_entity_poly.pdbx_strand_id
1 'polypeptide(L)'
;MNNEKFDQASYWQQRVTGQIDLGVVGHRSLGLAYNEFIYRRRVEVLTATLASLNLDPTQLSVLDIGCGSGFYVELWRSLGVSTLTGIDISQESVNRMASKYPGYTFMQADVTQTAAVGEIKEKFSVVTIFDVLYHITDDHAARAALRNASNALAEDGHLLIFDQLLDKDYSLRPHVKFRGRENFNRLLQDANLELIGAKGLFVLLEPPVFGWKPLDYSIAGAYKLLGAAMRRSEPLGHAIGHVAYKLDNALRKLGISTPNHELIIATRRK
;
A
#
# COMPACT_ATOMS: atom_id res chain seq x y z
N MET A 1 -12.71 -29.71 6.85
CA MET A 1 -12.63 -28.58 5.93
C MET A 1 -11.14 -28.29 5.77
N ASN A 2 -10.60 -28.53 4.57
CA ASN A 2 -9.18 -28.35 4.28
C ASN A 2 -8.80 -26.88 4.49
N ASN A 3 -7.94 -26.63 5.47
CA ASN A 3 -7.23 -25.38 5.63
C ASN A 3 -6.08 -25.34 4.60
N GLU A 4 -6.40 -25.25 3.32
CA GLU A 4 -5.39 -24.88 2.34
C GLU A 4 -4.92 -23.45 2.69
N LYS A 5 -3.66 -23.32 3.09
CA LYS A 5 -3.04 -22.00 3.30
C LYS A 5 -3.15 -21.24 1.98
N PHE A 6 -3.68 -20.04 2.03
CA PHE A 6 -3.76 -19.14 0.88
C PHE A 6 -2.35 -18.93 0.29
N ASP A 7 -2.14 -19.38 -0.95
CA ASP A 7 -0.87 -19.21 -1.66
C ASP A 7 -0.81 -17.81 -2.29
N GLN A 8 -0.10 -16.92 -1.61
CA GLN A 8 0.07 -15.53 -2.02
C GLN A 8 0.84 -15.41 -3.34
N ALA A 9 1.90 -16.21 -3.54
CA ALA A 9 2.74 -16.13 -4.72
C ALA A 9 1.92 -16.48 -5.97
N SER A 10 1.24 -17.62 -5.98
CA SER A 10 0.38 -18.04 -7.07
C SER A 10 -0.77 -17.06 -7.32
N TYR A 11 -1.38 -16.50 -6.28
CA TYR A 11 -2.46 -15.52 -6.40
C TYR A 11 -2.00 -14.25 -7.11
N TRP A 12 -0.86 -13.69 -6.70
CA TRP A 12 -0.35 -12.45 -7.29
C TRP A 12 0.23 -12.69 -8.69
N GLN A 13 0.90 -13.83 -8.93
CA GLN A 13 1.39 -14.18 -10.25
C GLN A 13 0.26 -14.29 -11.28
N GLN A 14 -0.87 -14.93 -10.93
CA GLN A 14 -2.05 -14.99 -11.79
C GLN A 14 -2.74 -13.62 -11.96
N ARG A 15 -2.69 -12.75 -10.95
CA ARG A 15 -3.34 -11.44 -10.99
C ARG A 15 -2.60 -10.42 -11.85
N VAL A 16 -1.29 -10.56 -11.98
CA VAL A 16 -0.39 -9.65 -12.68
C VAL A 16 -0.19 -10.04 -14.15
N THR A 17 -0.65 -11.24 -14.57
CA THR A 17 -0.63 -11.64 -15.99
C THR A 17 -1.55 -10.73 -16.81
N GLY A 18 -1.01 -9.98 -17.77
CA GLY A 18 -1.75 -9.10 -18.67
C GLY A 18 -1.38 -7.62 -18.54
N GLN A 19 -2.27 -6.74 -19.03
CA GLN A 19 -2.07 -5.30 -18.98
C GLN A 19 -2.31 -4.79 -17.55
N ILE A 20 -1.25 -4.29 -16.90
CA ILE A 20 -1.33 -3.77 -15.53
C ILE A 20 -1.50 -2.25 -15.61
N ASP A 21 -2.69 -1.80 -15.31
CA ASP A 21 -3.04 -0.40 -15.14
C ASP A 21 -3.55 -0.12 -13.71
N LEU A 22 -3.93 1.11 -13.44
CA LEU A 22 -4.54 1.49 -12.15
C LEU A 22 -5.83 0.72 -11.82
N GLY A 23 -6.49 0.13 -12.80
CA GLY A 23 -7.68 -0.70 -12.60
C GLY A 23 -7.34 -2.10 -12.07
N VAL A 24 -6.13 -2.60 -12.30
CA VAL A 24 -5.67 -3.91 -11.81
C VAL A 24 -5.17 -3.82 -10.37
N VAL A 25 -4.43 -2.76 -10.03
CA VAL A 25 -3.82 -2.57 -8.70
C VAL A 25 -4.67 -1.72 -7.77
N GLY A 26 -5.53 -0.85 -8.30
CA GLY A 26 -6.48 -0.04 -7.54
C GLY A 26 -7.74 -0.81 -7.11
N HIS A 27 -8.76 -0.05 -6.72
CA HIS A 27 -10.05 -0.63 -6.35
C HIS A 27 -10.82 -1.07 -7.61
N ARG A 28 -10.65 -2.34 -8.02
CA ARG A 28 -11.17 -2.91 -9.28
C ARG A 28 -12.64 -2.61 -9.57
N SER A 29 -13.47 -2.51 -8.54
CA SER A 29 -14.90 -2.28 -8.75
C SER A 29 -15.24 -0.86 -9.17
N LEU A 30 -14.35 0.12 -8.98
CA LEU A 30 -14.66 1.55 -9.17
C LEU A 30 -14.31 2.10 -10.57
N GLY A 31 -13.52 1.36 -11.36
CA GLY A 31 -13.11 1.79 -12.70
C GLY A 31 -11.90 2.74 -12.71
N LEU A 32 -11.28 2.93 -13.90
CA LEU A 32 -10.04 3.69 -14.05
C LEU A 32 -10.20 5.17 -13.68
N ALA A 33 -11.17 5.84 -14.26
CA ALA A 33 -11.40 7.27 -14.05
C ALA A 33 -11.67 7.66 -12.60
N TYR A 34 -12.31 6.78 -11.81
CA TYR A 34 -12.48 7.01 -10.37
C TYR A 34 -11.19 6.72 -9.59
N ASN A 35 -10.44 5.66 -9.95
CA ASN A 35 -9.18 5.32 -9.31
C ASN A 35 -8.13 6.45 -9.41
N GLU A 36 -8.17 7.29 -10.45
CA GLU A 36 -7.30 8.47 -10.55
C GLU A 36 -7.41 9.38 -9.31
N PHE A 37 -8.61 9.57 -8.77
CA PHE A 37 -8.82 10.39 -7.56
C PHE A 37 -8.33 9.71 -6.29
N ILE A 38 -8.44 8.37 -6.20
CA ILE A 38 -7.88 7.59 -5.10
C ILE A 38 -6.35 7.74 -5.10
N TYR A 39 -5.71 7.51 -6.23
CA TYR A 39 -4.25 7.62 -6.34
C TYR A 39 -3.75 9.05 -6.20
N ARG A 40 -4.47 10.03 -6.73
CA ARG A 40 -4.18 11.44 -6.49
C ARG A 40 -4.12 11.76 -4.99
N ARG A 41 -5.07 11.26 -4.21
CA ARG A 41 -5.05 11.44 -2.75
C ARG A 41 -3.84 10.78 -2.11
N ARG A 42 -3.48 9.56 -2.52
CA ARG A 42 -2.30 8.86 -2.02
C ARG A 42 -1.03 9.64 -2.28
N VAL A 43 -0.87 10.18 -3.48
CA VAL A 43 0.26 11.05 -3.85
C VAL A 43 0.30 12.30 -2.97
N GLU A 44 -0.83 12.98 -2.79
CA GLU A 44 -0.91 14.20 -1.95
C GLU A 44 -0.49 13.92 -0.50
N VAL A 45 -0.99 12.82 0.09
CA VAL A 45 -0.63 12.46 1.47
C VAL A 45 0.83 12.04 1.57
N LEU A 46 1.35 11.29 0.61
CA LEU A 46 2.75 10.87 0.58
C LEU A 46 3.69 12.09 0.46
N THR A 47 3.46 12.96 -0.53
CA THR A 47 4.30 14.15 -0.74
C THR A 47 4.25 15.12 0.43
N ALA A 48 3.06 15.35 1.02
CA ALA A 48 2.94 16.15 2.24
C ALA A 48 3.64 15.50 3.45
N THR A 49 3.73 14.17 3.48
CA THR A 49 4.46 13.45 4.52
C THR A 49 5.95 13.61 4.34
N LEU A 50 6.49 13.43 3.14
CA LEU A 50 7.91 13.66 2.85
C LEU A 50 8.31 15.08 3.25
N ALA A 51 7.52 16.08 2.88
CA ALA A 51 7.75 17.47 3.27
C ALA A 51 7.73 17.65 4.80
N SER A 52 6.78 17.03 5.52
CA SER A 52 6.69 17.14 6.99
C SER A 52 7.83 16.45 7.73
N LEU A 53 8.50 15.49 7.09
CA LEU A 53 9.68 14.79 7.58
C LEU A 53 10.99 15.47 7.13
N ASN A 54 10.91 16.59 6.38
CA ASN A 54 12.05 17.28 5.76
C ASN A 54 12.88 16.35 4.85
N LEU A 55 12.21 15.43 4.16
CA LEU A 55 12.84 14.51 3.22
C LEU A 55 12.81 15.10 1.79
N ASP A 56 13.99 15.41 1.26
CA ASP A 56 14.13 15.83 -0.15
C ASP A 56 14.19 14.58 -1.04
N PRO A 57 13.19 14.35 -1.92
CA PRO A 57 13.16 13.18 -2.77
C PRO A 57 14.43 12.98 -3.63
N THR A 58 15.09 14.06 -4.03
CA THR A 58 16.30 13.98 -4.86
C THR A 58 17.52 13.39 -4.13
N GLN A 59 17.47 13.36 -2.80
CA GLN A 59 18.52 12.83 -1.93
C GLN A 59 18.17 11.45 -1.36
N LEU A 60 16.97 10.92 -1.68
CA LEU A 60 16.53 9.65 -1.11
C LEU A 60 17.11 8.45 -1.86
N SER A 61 17.42 7.41 -1.09
CA SER A 61 17.50 6.03 -1.55
C SER A 61 16.24 5.30 -1.08
N VAL A 62 15.51 4.67 -2.02
CA VAL A 62 14.21 4.07 -1.77
C VAL A 62 14.23 2.57 -2.02
N LEU A 63 13.71 1.79 -1.06
CA LEU A 63 13.33 0.39 -1.27
C LEU A 63 11.80 0.30 -1.35
N ASP A 64 11.27 -0.10 -2.50
CA ASP A 64 9.83 -0.27 -2.72
C ASP A 64 9.47 -1.76 -2.64
N ILE A 65 8.86 -2.17 -1.52
CA ILE A 65 8.46 -3.56 -1.25
C ILE A 65 7.05 -3.80 -1.81
N GLY A 66 6.95 -4.69 -2.79
CA GLY A 66 5.73 -4.94 -3.56
C GLY A 66 5.54 -3.90 -4.66
N CYS A 67 6.58 -3.66 -5.47
CA CYS A 67 6.57 -2.62 -6.51
C CYS A 67 5.50 -2.83 -7.61
N GLY A 68 4.99 -4.04 -7.77
CA GLY A 68 3.81 -4.41 -8.54
C GLY A 68 3.75 -3.82 -9.93
N SER A 69 2.74 -2.96 -10.17
CA SER A 69 2.52 -2.28 -11.46
C SER A 69 3.47 -1.13 -11.75
N GLY A 70 4.26 -0.72 -10.74
CA GLY A 70 5.19 0.39 -10.85
C GLY A 70 4.57 1.79 -10.71
N PHE A 71 3.34 1.91 -10.18
CA PHE A 71 2.76 3.22 -9.92
C PHE A 71 3.64 4.07 -9.00
N TYR A 72 4.07 3.50 -7.88
CA TYR A 72 4.94 4.22 -6.94
C TYR A 72 6.38 4.34 -7.46
N VAL A 73 6.87 3.40 -8.26
CA VAL A 73 8.16 3.53 -8.95
C VAL A 73 8.14 4.75 -9.86
N GLU A 74 7.08 4.93 -10.67
CA GLU A 74 6.92 6.12 -11.53
C GLU A 74 6.79 7.41 -10.69
N LEU A 75 6.07 7.35 -9.57
CA LEU A 75 5.97 8.50 -8.67
C LEU A 75 7.33 8.88 -8.10
N TRP A 76 8.11 7.94 -7.58
CA TRP A 76 9.46 8.20 -7.07
C TRP A 76 10.37 8.79 -8.13
N ARG A 77 10.31 8.24 -9.35
CA ARG A 77 11.04 8.79 -10.50
C ARG A 77 10.63 10.23 -10.79
N SER A 78 9.34 10.53 -10.82
CA SER A 78 8.82 11.88 -11.09
C SER A 78 9.17 12.90 -10.00
N LEU A 79 9.39 12.44 -8.77
CA LEU A 79 9.86 13.25 -7.65
C LEU A 79 11.40 13.45 -7.66
N GLY A 80 12.13 12.81 -8.59
CA GLY A 80 13.56 12.97 -8.74
C GLY A 80 14.42 12.00 -7.93
N VAL A 81 13.82 10.92 -7.38
CA VAL A 81 14.59 9.84 -6.73
C VAL A 81 15.51 9.19 -7.76
N SER A 82 16.81 9.21 -7.50
CA SER A 82 17.83 8.64 -8.39
C SER A 82 18.19 7.19 -8.05
N THR A 83 18.04 6.80 -6.79
CA THR A 83 18.38 5.47 -6.28
C THR A 83 17.13 4.75 -5.78
N LEU A 84 16.67 3.74 -6.52
CA LEU A 84 15.52 2.92 -6.16
C LEU A 84 15.79 1.45 -6.41
N THR A 85 15.47 0.64 -5.40
CA THR A 85 15.38 -0.82 -5.53
C THR A 85 13.93 -1.22 -5.32
N GLY A 86 13.34 -1.94 -6.27
CA GLY A 86 12.00 -2.52 -6.17
C GLY A 86 12.08 -4.03 -5.94
N ILE A 87 11.30 -4.55 -5.01
CA ILE A 87 11.14 -6.00 -4.86
C ILE A 87 9.68 -6.39 -5.00
N ASP A 88 9.43 -7.54 -5.61
CA ASP A 88 8.09 -8.11 -5.72
C ASP A 88 8.17 -9.64 -5.70
N ILE A 89 7.12 -10.30 -5.23
CA ILE A 89 7.01 -11.75 -5.25
C ILE A 89 6.77 -12.28 -6.67
N SER A 90 6.25 -11.45 -7.57
CA SER A 90 5.97 -11.76 -8.97
C SER A 90 7.18 -11.47 -9.85
N GLN A 91 7.75 -12.53 -10.46
CA GLN A 91 8.81 -12.37 -11.46
C GLN A 91 8.37 -11.54 -12.67
N GLU A 92 7.10 -11.62 -13.06
CA GLU A 92 6.57 -10.83 -14.18
C GLU A 92 6.58 -9.33 -13.88
N SER A 93 6.18 -8.93 -12.65
CA SER A 93 6.30 -7.54 -12.18
C SER A 93 7.73 -7.05 -12.24
N VAL A 94 8.66 -7.84 -11.73
CA VAL A 94 10.11 -7.52 -11.73
C VAL A 94 10.65 -7.32 -13.15
N ASN A 95 10.39 -8.27 -14.05
CA ASN A 95 10.86 -8.20 -15.44
C ASN A 95 10.32 -6.96 -16.16
N ARG A 96 9.06 -6.64 -15.95
CA ARG A 96 8.40 -5.46 -16.50
C ARG A 96 9.02 -4.16 -15.97
N MET A 97 9.23 -4.08 -14.66
CA MET A 97 9.83 -2.90 -14.04
C MET A 97 11.29 -2.71 -14.48
N ALA A 98 12.07 -3.77 -14.53
CA ALA A 98 13.46 -3.71 -15.03
C ALA A 98 13.54 -3.24 -16.48
N SER A 99 12.60 -3.69 -17.33
CA SER A 99 12.54 -3.23 -18.72
C SER A 99 12.10 -1.76 -18.85
N LYS A 100 11.14 -1.33 -18.01
CA LYS A 100 10.58 0.03 -18.08
C LYS A 100 11.49 1.09 -17.45
N TYR A 101 12.25 0.70 -16.42
CA TYR A 101 13.09 1.61 -15.63
C TYR A 101 14.52 1.08 -15.50
N PRO A 102 15.31 1.04 -16.58
CA PRO A 102 16.64 0.43 -16.60
C PRO A 102 17.65 1.12 -15.68
N GLY A 103 17.36 2.32 -15.19
CA GLY A 103 18.19 3.03 -14.21
C GLY A 103 17.97 2.62 -12.75
N TYR A 104 16.99 1.73 -12.47
CA TYR A 104 16.67 1.23 -11.14
C TYR A 104 16.93 -0.27 -11.03
N THR A 105 17.05 -0.77 -9.81
CA THR A 105 17.25 -2.20 -9.53
C THR A 105 15.94 -2.87 -9.19
N PHE A 106 15.67 -4.05 -9.77
CA PHE A 106 14.47 -4.84 -9.44
C PHE A 106 14.85 -6.30 -9.19
N MET A 107 14.28 -6.89 -8.12
CA MET A 107 14.59 -8.25 -7.70
C MET A 107 13.31 -9.00 -7.35
N GLN A 108 13.21 -10.27 -7.75
CA GLN A 108 12.17 -11.14 -7.23
C GLN A 108 12.52 -11.54 -5.80
N ALA A 109 11.68 -11.17 -4.85
CA ALA A 109 11.86 -11.55 -3.46
C ALA A 109 10.50 -11.65 -2.73
N ASP A 110 10.37 -12.68 -1.90
CA ASP A 110 9.34 -12.74 -0.89
C ASP A 110 9.85 -12.01 0.36
N VAL A 111 9.26 -10.87 0.67
CA VAL A 111 9.66 -10.03 1.81
C VAL A 111 9.56 -10.77 3.16
N THR A 112 8.79 -11.85 3.23
CA THR A 112 8.68 -12.68 4.45
C THR A 112 9.88 -13.60 4.65
N GLN A 113 10.74 -13.79 3.63
CA GLN A 113 11.90 -14.67 3.64
C GLN A 113 13.18 -13.85 3.86
N THR A 114 13.85 -14.05 4.98
CA THR A 114 15.05 -13.29 5.36
C THR A 114 16.20 -13.51 4.36
N ALA A 115 16.35 -14.70 3.81
CA ALA A 115 17.41 -15.00 2.84
C ALA A 115 17.28 -14.15 1.56
N ALA A 116 16.05 -14.00 1.04
CA ALA A 116 15.79 -13.27 -0.20
C ALA A 116 16.07 -11.76 -0.08
N VAL A 117 15.76 -11.16 1.09
CA VAL A 117 16.00 -9.73 1.35
C VAL A 117 17.43 -9.49 1.88
N GLY A 118 18.07 -10.51 2.47
CA GLY A 118 19.43 -10.45 2.98
C GLY A 118 20.50 -10.27 1.90
N GLU A 119 20.18 -10.48 0.63
CA GLU A 119 21.04 -10.17 -0.51
C GLU A 119 21.16 -8.67 -0.77
N ILE A 120 20.19 -7.87 -0.30
CA ILE A 120 20.18 -6.40 -0.41
C ILE A 120 21.12 -5.87 0.70
N LYS A 121 22.35 -5.52 0.33
CA LYS A 121 23.35 -4.98 1.27
C LYS A 121 23.19 -3.48 1.54
N GLU A 122 22.55 -2.77 0.62
CA GLU A 122 22.32 -1.34 0.70
C GLU A 122 21.35 -1.01 1.85
N LYS A 123 21.51 0.18 2.40
CA LYS A 123 20.57 0.77 3.36
C LYS A 123 19.83 1.93 2.71
N PHE A 124 18.56 2.02 3.01
CA PHE A 124 17.67 2.98 2.37
C PHE A 124 17.19 4.03 3.36
N SER A 125 17.17 5.26 2.91
CA SER A 125 16.60 6.37 3.69
C SER A 125 15.08 6.27 3.80
N VAL A 126 14.43 5.65 2.80
CA VAL A 126 12.99 5.34 2.83
C VAL A 126 12.77 3.89 2.38
N VAL A 127 12.02 3.15 3.17
CA VAL A 127 11.47 1.84 2.78
C VAL A 127 9.95 1.97 2.69
N THR A 128 9.34 1.45 1.64
CA THR A 128 7.88 1.50 1.46
C THR A 128 7.28 0.11 1.43
N ILE A 129 6.10 -0.04 2.06
CA ILE A 129 5.24 -1.23 1.98
C ILE A 129 3.83 -0.72 1.69
N PHE A 130 3.51 -0.53 0.40
CA PHE A 130 2.25 0.07 0.00
C PHE A 130 1.27 -0.99 -0.49
N ASP A 131 0.16 -1.16 0.25
CA ASP A 131 -0.91 -2.13 -0.08
C ASP A 131 -0.45 -3.61 -0.11
N VAL A 132 0.58 -3.97 0.67
CA VAL A 132 1.13 -5.33 0.71
C VAL A 132 0.87 -6.01 2.04
N LEU A 133 1.08 -5.32 3.17
CA LEU A 133 1.14 -5.97 4.48
C LEU A 133 -0.18 -6.61 4.91
N TYR A 134 -1.33 -6.02 4.58
CA TYR A 134 -2.63 -6.62 4.86
C TYR A 134 -2.95 -7.86 4.01
N HIS A 135 -2.17 -8.10 2.95
CA HIS A 135 -2.22 -9.35 2.19
C HIS A 135 -1.38 -10.46 2.83
N ILE A 136 -0.44 -10.14 3.71
CA ILE A 136 0.32 -11.09 4.51
C ILE A 136 -0.51 -11.44 5.75
N THR A 137 -1.43 -12.42 5.61
CA THR A 137 -2.46 -12.71 6.61
C THR A 137 -1.94 -13.42 7.86
N ASP A 138 -0.80 -14.09 7.78
CA ASP A 138 -0.10 -14.72 8.90
C ASP A 138 0.74 -13.68 9.65
N ASP A 139 0.62 -13.61 10.99
CA ASP A 139 1.33 -12.60 11.79
C ASP A 139 2.82 -12.91 11.95
N HIS A 140 3.23 -14.17 11.86
CA HIS A 140 4.64 -14.54 11.83
C HIS A 140 5.31 -14.04 10.54
N ALA A 141 4.66 -14.25 9.41
CA ALA A 141 5.13 -13.77 8.12
C ALA A 141 5.14 -12.24 8.05
N ALA A 142 4.10 -11.57 8.58
CA ALA A 142 4.07 -10.11 8.65
C ALA A 142 5.18 -9.52 9.53
N ARG A 143 5.47 -10.18 10.67
CA ARG A 143 6.60 -9.82 11.53
C ARG A 143 7.93 -9.98 10.79
N ALA A 144 8.11 -11.07 10.05
CA ALA A 144 9.32 -11.29 9.25
C ALA A 144 9.47 -10.20 8.18
N ALA A 145 8.40 -9.86 7.48
CA ALA A 145 8.39 -8.77 6.48
C ALA A 145 8.80 -7.42 7.11
N LEU A 146 8.23 -7.07 8.27
CA LEU A 146 8.58 -5.84 8.97
C LEU A 146 10.04 -5.86 9.49
N ARG A 147 10.55 -6.99 9.96
CA ARG A 147 11.97 -7.13 10.35
C ARG A 147 12.90 -6.95 9.15
N ASN A 148 12.57 -7.53 8.01
CA ASN A 148 13.35 -7.39 6.81
C ASN A 148 13.33 -5.94 6.31
N ALA A 149 12.19 -5.27 6.35
CA ALA A 149 12.07 -3.84 6.07
C ALA A 149 12.90 -2.98 7.05
N SER A 150 12.82 -3.28 8.36
CA SER A 150 13.63 -2.62 9.40
C SER A 150 15.12 -2.78 9.16
N ASN A 151 15.54 -4.00 8.80
CA ASN A 151 16.95 -4.28 8.50
C ASN A 151 17.46 -3.55 7.26
N ALA A 152 16.59 -3.23 6.30
CA ALA A 152 16.95 -2.47 5.10
C ALA A 152 17.03 -0.95 5.35
N LEU A 153 16.47 -0.43 6.45
CA LEU A 153 16.54 0.99 6.78
C LEU A 153 17.95 1.47 7.10
N ALA A 154 18.30 2.65 6.63
CA ALA A 154 19.42 3.43 7.14
C ALA A 154 19.19 3.83 8.62
N GLU A 155 20.19 4.40 9.28
CA GLU A 155 20.13 4.72 10.73
C GLU A 155 18.94 5.65 11.04
N ASP A 156 18.79 6.73 10.27
CA ASP A 156 17.68 7.69 10.39
C ASP A 156 16.59 7.46 9.32
N GLY A 157 16.50 6.24 8.79
CA GLY A 157 15.55 5.89 7.74
C GLY A 157 14.11 5.79 8.23
N HIS A 158 13.18 5.99 7.29
CA HIS A 158 11.73 5.94 7.55
C HIS A 158 11.08 4.79 6.80
N LEU A 159 10.25 4.02 7.51
CA LEU A 159 9.35 3.03 6.93
C LEU A 159 7.97 3.66 6.73
N LEU A 160 7.51 3.68 5.49
CA LEU A 160 6.21 4.20 5.09
C LEU A 160 5.31 3.03 4.66
N ILE A 161 4.15 2.89 5.30
CA ILE A 161 3.23 1.79 5.03
C ILE A 161 1.85 2.34 4.69
N PHE A 162 1.27 1.93 3.55
CA PHE A 162 -0.16 2.06 3.34
C PHE A 162 -0.84 0.79 3.82
N ASP A 163 -1.66 0.92 4.87
CA ASP A 163 -2.45 -0.17 5.44
C ASP A 163 -3.73 0.39 6.07
N GLN A 164 -4.62 -0.49 6.48
CA GLN A 164 -5.83 -0.13 7.22
C GLN A 164 -5.79 -0.75 8.61
N LEU A 165 -5.75 0.11 9.63
CA LEU A 165 -5.76 -0.31 11.02
C LEU A 165 -7.15 -0.16 11.63
N LEU A 166 -7.61 -1.21 12.29
CA LEU A 166 -8.88 -1.26 13.01
C LEU A 166 -8.65 -1.35 14.54
N ASP A 167 -9.73 -1.35 15.31
CA ASP A 167 -9.61 -1.57 16.76
C ASP A 167 -9.21 -3.00 17.09
N LYS A 168 -9.64 -3.98 16.28
CA LYS A 168 -9.34 -5.41 16.41
C LYS A 168 -8.98 -6.02 15.07
N ASP A 169 -8.24 -7.13 15.10
CA ASP A 169 -7.96 -7.92 13.90
C ASP A 169 -9.25 -8.33 13.21
N TYR A 170 -9.28 -8.13 11.89
CA TYR A 170 -10.44 -8.40 11.08
C TYR A 170 -10.08 -8.91 9.70
N SER A 171 -10.76 -9.97 9.26
CA SER A 171 -10.62 -10.52 7.92
C SER A 171 -11.98 -10.53 7.22
N LEU A 172 -12.12 -9.66 6.24
CA LEU A 172 -13.30 -9.62 5.38
C LEU A 172 -13.26 -10.70 4.31
N ARG A 173 -12.04 -11.04 3.85
CA ARG A 173 -11.77 -12.05 2.81
C ARG A 173 -10.56 -12.90 3.20
N PRO A 174 -10.42 -14.15 2.69
CA PRO A 174 -9.31 -15.04 3.05
C PRO A 174 -7.91 -14.46 2.80
N HIS A 175 -7.77 -13.60 1.79
CA HIS A 175 -6.51 -13.00 1.37
C HIS A 175 -6.27 -11.59 1.93
N VAL A 176 -7.08 -11.14 2.90
CA VAL A 176 -6.96 -9.81 3.50
C VAL A 176 -7.15 -9.91 5.00
N LYS A 177 -6.19 -9.43 5.76
CA LYS A 177 -6.25 -9.26 7.20
C LYS A 177 -5.90 -7.81 7.56
N PHE A 178 -6.91 -7.05 7.96
CA PHE A 178 -6.71 -5.77 8.61
C PHE A 178 -6.39 -6.00 10.08
N ARG A 179 -5.28 -5.46 10.54
CA ARG A 179 -4.81 -5.66 11.91
C ARG A 179 -5.38 -4.62 12.85
N GLY A 180 -5.65 -5.05 14.08
CA GLY A 180 -5.94 -4.15 15.16
C GLY A 180 -4.71 -3.32 15.53
N ARG A 181 -4.91 -2.05 15.93
CA ARG A 181 -3.81 -1.12 16.28
C ARG A 181 -2.85 -1.71 17.31
N GLU A 182 -3.38 -2.41 18.32
CA GLU A 182 -2.56 -3.06 19.35
C GLU A 182 -1.66 -4.17 18.76
N ASN A 183 -2.24 -5.05 17.94
CA ASN A 183 -1.48 -6.12 17.28
C ASN A 183 -0.43 -5.54 16.32
N PHE A 184 -0.80 -4.54 15.53
CA PHE A 184 0.11 -3.87 14.60
C PHE A 184 1.30 -3.22 15.33
N ASN A 185 1.04 -2.50 16.43
CA ASN A 185 2.09 -1.89 17.23
C ASN A 185 3.03 -2.95 17.83
N ARG A 186 2.51 -4.11 18.26
CA ARG A 186 3.32 -5.23 18.72
C ARG A 186 4.22 -5.78 17.62
N LEU A 187 3.70 -5.94 16.40
CA LEU A 187 4.49 -6.38 15.25
C LEU A 187 5.62 -5.41 14.89
N LEU A 188 5.35 -4.09 14.95
CA LEU A 188 6.39 -3.07 14.78
C LEU A 188 7.48 -3.21 15.85
N GLN A 189 7.08 -3.30 17.13
CA GLN A 189 8.03 -3.43 18.25
C GLN A 189 8.89 -4.69 18.11
N ASP A 190 8.28 -5.83 17.77
CA ASP A 190 8.98 -7.09 17.52
C ASP A 190 9.95 -7.02 16.35
N ALA A 191 9.75 -6.07 15.42
CA ALA A 191 10.63 -5.79 14.29
C ALA A 191 11.65 -4.67 14.57
N ASN A 192 11.82 -4.25 15.82
CA ASN A 192 12.66 -3.11 16.23
C ASN A 192 12.27 -1.79 15.57
N LEU A 193 10.97 -1.57 15.38
CA LEU A 193 10.38 -0.36 14.84
C LEU A 193 9.51 0.34 15.88
N GLU A 194 9.37 1.65 15.75
CA GLU A 194 8.41 2.45 16.50
C GLU A 194 7.55 3.27 15.56
N LEU A 195 6.26 3.36 15.89
CA LEU A 195 5.30 4.20 15.20
C LEU A 195 5.54 5.67 15.59
N ILE A 196 5.86 6.52 14.61
CA ILE A 196 6.05 7.96 14.82
C ILE A 196 4.88 8.80 14.31
N GLY A 197 3.99 8.23 13.51
CA GLY A 197 2.79 8.92 13.04
C GLY A 197 1.93 8.07 12.12
N ALA A 198 0.69 8.52 11.97
CA ALA A 198 -0.23 7.99 10.97
C ALA A 198 -1.09 9.11 10.39
N LYS A 199 -1.37 9.06 9.09
CA LYS A 199 -2.19 10.04 8.37
C LYS A 199 -3.28 9.33 7.58
N GLY A 200 -4.54 9.53 7.95
CA GLY A 200 -5.67 8.95 7.22
C GLY A 200 -5.68 9.40 5.75
N LEU A 201 -6.00 8.51 4.84
CA LEU A 201 -6.08 8.82 3.41
C LEU A 201 -7.46 9.27 2.99
N PHE A 202 -8.49 8.54 3.38
CA PHE A 202 -9.83 8.70 2.85
C PHE A 202 -10.88 8.81 3.96
N VAL A 203 -11.98 9.48 3.63
CA VAL A 203 -13.25 9.43 4.39
C VAL A 203 -14.27 8.65 3.58
N LEU A 204 -14.46 8.97 2.30
CA LEU A 204 -15.46 8.39 1.41
C LEU A 204 -14.91 7.92 0.05
N LEU A 205 -13.66 8.24 -0.32
CA LEU A 205 -13.12 7.85 -1.63
C LEU A 205 -12.96 6.34 -1.80
N GLU A 206 -12.65 5.63 -0.72
CA GLU A 206 -12.69 4.18 -0.67
C GLU A 206 -13.73 3.71 0.33
N PRO A 207 -14.32 2.50 0.15
CA PRO A 207 -15.28 1.97 1.09
C PRO A 207 -14.62 1.79 2.47
N PRO A 208 -15.11 2.48 3.52
CA PRO A 208 -14.61 2.27 4.88
C PRO A 208 -14.97 0.87 5.38
N VAL A 209 -14.12 0.31 6.26
CA VAL A 209 -14.33 -1.00 6.87
C VAL A 209 -14.42 -0.84 8.38
N PHE A 210 -15.58 -1.12 8.94
CA PHE A 210 -15.88 -0.92 10.37
C PHE A 210 -15.59 -2.14 11.25
N GLY A 211 -15.22 -3.28 10.66
CA GLY A 211 -15.01 -4.52 11.39
C GLY A 211 -16.31 -5.25 11.77
N TRP A 212 -17.43 -4.89 11.13
CA TRP A 212 -18.72 -5.55 11.28
C TRP A 212 -19.25 -6.04 9.93
N LYS A 213 -19.15 -7.36 9.70
CA LYS A 213 -19.43 -7.97 8.41
C LYS A 213 -20.72 -7.51 7.72
N PRO A 214 -21.92 -7.46 8.36
CA PRO A 214 -23.14 -7.04 7.69
C PRO A 214 -23.06 -5.62 7.13
N LEU A 215 -22.50 -4.68 7.89
CA LEU A 215 -22.32 -3.30 7.47
C LEU A 215 -21.26 -3.21 6.35
N ASP A 216 -20.12 -3.86 6.54
CA ASP A 216 -19.03 -3.82 5.58
C ASP A 216 -19.41 -4.45 4.23
N TYR A 217 -20.18 -5.54 4.23
CA TYR A 217 -20.75 -6.11 3.00
C TYR A 217 -21.76 -5.17 2.34
N SER A 218 -22.60 -4.49 3.12
CA SER A 218 -23.58 -3.52 2.60
C SER A 218 -22.89 -2.34 1.94
N ILE A 219 -21.87 -1.78 2.59
CA ILE A 219 -21.03 -0.69 2.04
C ILE A 219 -20.32 -1.15 0.77
N ALA A 220 -19.63 -2.29 0.81
CA ALA A 220 -18.95 -2.84 -0.35
C ALA A 220 -19.92 -3.11 -1.51
N GLY A 221 -21.14 -3.55 -1.23
CA GLY A 221 -22.21 -3.74 -2.21
C GLY A 221 -22.63 -2.42 -2.87
N ALA A 222 -22.84 -1.36 -2.08
CA ALA A 222 -23.17 -0.05 -2.60
C ALA A 222 -22.06 0.51 -3.52
N TYR A 223 -20.80 0.43 -3.09
CA TYR A 223 -19.67 0.84 -3.93
C TYR A 223 -19.52 -0.02 -5.19
N LYS A 224 -19.80 -1.33 -5.12
CA LYS A 224 -19.81 -2.21 -6.30
C LYS A 224 -20.88 -1.82 -7.31
N LEU A 225 -22.09 -1.48 -6.86
CA LEU A 225 -23.17 -1.00 -7.73
C LEU A 225 -22.82 0.33 -8.37
N LEU A 226 -22.35 1.29 -7.59
CA LEU A 226 -21.86 2.58 -8.09
C LEU A 226 -20.72 2.39 -9.10
N GLY A 227 -19.77 1.52 -8.80
CA GLY A 227 -18.66 1.18 -9.68
C GLY A 227 -19.12 0.53 -10.99
N ALA A 228 -20.18 -0.27 -10.97
CA ALA A 228 -20.73 -0.85 -12.20
C ALA A 228 -21.26 0.24 -13.16
N ALA A 229 -21.88 1.30 -12.63
CA ALA A 229 -22.29 2.45 -13.41
C ALA A 229 -21.09 3.24 -13.94
N MET A 230 -20.09 3.53 -13.10
CA MET A 230 -18.89 4.28 -13.46
C MET A 230 -18.04 3.57 -14.54
N ARG A 231 -17.94 2.24 -14.49
CA ARG A 231 -17.20 1.46 -15.53
C ARG A 231 -17.86 1.46 -16.89
N ARG A 232 -19.17 1.79 -16.98
CA ARG A 232 -19.88 1.90 -18.27
C ARG A 232 -19.67 3.23 -18.98
N SER A 233 -19.20 4.25 -18.24
CA SER A 233 -19.00 5.60 -18.76
C SER A 233 -17.84 6.28 -18.01
N GLU A 234 -16.70 6.43 -18.68
CA GLU A 234 -15.55 7.13 -18.13
C GLU A 234 -15.88 8.59 -17.72
N PRO A 235 -16.62 9.39 -18.52
CA PRO A 235 -17.03 10.71 -18.09
C PRO A 235 -17.85 10.71 -16.79
N LEU A 236 -18.75 9.72 -16.62
CA LEU A 236 -19.53 9.57 -15.39
C LEU A 236 -18.61 9.18 -14.22
N GLY A 237 -17.69 8.23 -14.43
CA GLY A 237 -16.69 7.83 -13.43
C GLY A 237 -15.84 9.01 -12.97
N HIS A 238 -15.38 9.84 -13.90
CA HIS A 238 -14.61 11.04 -13.60
C HIS A 238 -15.45 12.09 -12.85
N ALA A 239 -16.69 12.35 -13.28
CA ALA A 239 -17.57 13.32 -12.61
C ALA A 239 -17.88 12.92 -11.17
N ILE A 240 -18.24 11.64 -10.93
CA ILE A 240 -18.49 11.11 -9.60
C ILE A 240 -17.22 11.15 -8.75
N GLY A 241 -16.08 10.73 -9.30
CA GLY A 241 -14.79 10.77 -8.62
C GLY A 241 -14.39 12.19 -8.20
N HIS A 242 -14.60 13.17 -9.08
CA HIS A 242 -14.36 14.58 -8.78
C HIS A 242 -15.22 15.11 -7.62
N VAL A 243 -16.52 14.82 -7.63
CA VAL A 243 -17.43 15.21 -6.57
C VAL A 243 -17.07 14.52 -5.25
N ALA A 244 -16.84 13.20 -5.29
CA ALA A 244 -16.41 12.42 -4.13
C ALA A 244 -15.10 12.94 -3.53
N TYR A 245 -14.13 13.27 -4.38
CA TYR A 245 -12.85 13.83 -3.96
C TYR A 245 -12.98 15.20 -3.29
N LYS A 246 -13.84 16.11 -3.83
CA LYS A 246 -14.11 17.40 -3.20
C LYS A 246 -14.81 17.25 -1.85
N LEU A 247 -15.81 16.35 -1.78
CA LEU A 247 -16.53 16.07 -0.55
C LEU A 247 -15.59 15.45 0.51
N ASP A 248 -14.79 14.49 0.12
CA ASP A 248 -13.77 13.86 0.98
C ASP A 248 -12.81 14.92 1.56
N ASN A 249 -12.37 15.87 0.73
CA ASN A 249 -11.54 16.99 1.17
C ASN A 249 -12.25 17.89 2.20
N ALA A 250 -13.52 18.19 1.96
CA ALA A 250 -14.31 19.02 2.88
C ALA A 250 -14.47 18.32 4.23
N LEU A 251 -14.82 17.02 4.21
CA LEU A 251 -15.00 16.22 5.44
C LEU A 251 -13.69 16.13 6.24
N ARG A 252 -12.57 15.90 5.56
CA ARG A 252 -11.23 15.87 6.21
C ARG A 252 -10.87 17.21 6.85
N LYS A 253 -11.16 18.34 6.20
CA LYS A 253 -10.95 19.69 6.77
C LYS A 253 -11.80 19.94 8.00
N LEU A 254 -12.95 19.29 8.10
CA LEU A 254 -13.84 19.33 9.30
C LEU A 254 -13.38 18.35 10.38
N GLY A 255 -12.28 17.64 10.20
CA GLY A 255 -11.76 16.66 11.16
C GLY A 255 -12.52 15.33 11.16
N ILE A 256 -13.39 15.09 10.16
CA ILE A 256 -14.11 13.82 10.04
C ILE A 256 -13.16 12.76 9.51
N SER A 257 -13.16 11.60 10.16
CA SER A 257 -12.40 10.41 9.76
C SER A 257 -13.31 9.19 9.75
N THR A 258 -12.96 8.21 8.93
CA THR A 258 -13.60 6.88 8.91
C THR A 258 -12.52 5.81 9.02
N PRO A 259 -12.85 4.59 9.48
CA PRO A 259 -11.91 3.48 9.45
C PRO A 259 -11.57 3.12 8.01
N ASN A 260 -10.45 3.63 7.53
CA ASN A 260 -9.99 3.51 6.14
C ASN A 260 -8.46 3.47 6.10
N HIS A 261 -7.89 3.37 4.90
CA HIS A 261 -6.44 3.34 4.73
C HIS A 261 -5.74 4.56 5.34
N GLU A 262 -4.60 4.30 5.94
CA GLU A 262 -3.71 5.30 6.54
C GLU A 262 -2.32 5.18 5.94
N LEU A 263 -1.60 6.29 5.85
CA LEU A 263 -0.14 6.29 5.71
C LEU A 263 0.46 6.23 7.11
N ILE A 264 1.02 5.08 7.44
CA ILE A 264 1.69 4.80 8.70
C ILE A 264 3.17 5.11 8.52
N ILE A 265 3.75 5.80 9.50
CA ILE A 265 5.15 6.22 9.49
C ILE A 265 5.84 5.60 10.70
N ALA A 266 6.87 4.82 10.44
CA ALA A 266 7.67 4.19 11.49
C ALA A 266 9.16 4.46 11.25
N THR A 267 9.96 4.34 12.30
CA THR A 267 11.43 4.42 12.27
C THR A 267 12.01 3.30 13.11
N ARG A 268 13.32 3.09 13.00
CA ARG A 268 14.00 2.12 13.86
C ARG A 268 14.02 2.62 15.30
N ARG A 269 13.77 1.73 16.26
CA ARG A 269 13.94 2.04 17.68
C ARG A 269 15.43 2.31 17.97
N LYS A 270 15.71 3.40 18.66
CA LYS A 270 17.05 3.75 19.14
C LYS A 270 17.45 2.95 20.37
#